data_7cd158e3904148d7726b53ea452118c3
#
_entry.id   7cd158e3904148d7726b53ea452118c3
#
_cell.length_a   1.000
_cell.length_b   1.000
_cell.length_c   1.000
_cell.angle_alpha   90.00
_cell.angle_beta   90.00
_cell.angle_gamma   90.00
#
_symmetry.space_group_name_H-M   'P 1'
#
loop_
_entity.id
_entity.type
_entity.pdbx_description
1 polymer ?
#
loop_
_entity_poly.entity_id
_entity_poly.type
_entity_poly.pdbx_seq_one_letter_code
_entity_poly.pdbx_strand_id
1 'polypeptide(L)'
;LQYSPVEGTQLMIVQRYYSYNYWAMFAHSFGEGSTVQNEQGYYLGLETSPFRHWHFFASFDLFSFPWKKYRISKPSRGMDGLLQATFTPHSNLTMYLKYRYKQKERDLTGSKENLTLPIFHHQLRYRLNYFYGDVFSCRTTLDYNHFHSQDRAASKGYQVTQMISSQLPWTRLFADVQGSYFSTDDYDSRVYVSEKGLLYTFYTPSFQGRGFRCAVRLRYELNEHWMLITKFGETIYLDRNEIGSGNDLIQGNKKADVQMQLRIKF
;
A
#
# COMPACT_ATOMS: atom_id res chain seq x y z
N LEU A 1 -15.08 -13.50 16.71
CA LEU A 1 -16.53 -13.60 16.49
C LEU A 1 -16.83 -13.01 15.10
N GLN A 2 -17.59 -13.74 14.29
CA GLN A 2 -18.17 -13.23 13.04
C GLN A 2 -19.67 -13.42 13.13
N TYR A 3 -20.43 -12.41 12.74
CA TYR A 3 -21.89 -12.39 12.85
C TYR A 3 -22.49 -11.68 11.64
N SER A 4 -23.53 -12.26 11.06
CA SER A 4 -24.26 -11.71 9.92
C SER A 4 -25.71 -11.40 10.36
N PRO A 5 -25.99 -10.15 10.80
CA PRO A 5 -27.30 -9.77 11.33
C PRO A 5 -28.43 -9.79 10.28
N VAL A 6 -28.06 -9.41 9.04
CA VAL A 6 -28.96 -9.39 7.88
C VAL A 6 -28.18 -9.76 6.63
N GLU A 7 -28.90 -10.18 5.59
CA GLU A 7 -28.30 -10.47 4.28
C GLU A 7 -27.48 -9.27 3.78
N GLY A 8 -26.28 -9.53 3.26
CA GLY A 8 -25.37 -8.50 2.75
C GLY A 8 -24.66 -7.68 3.83
N THR A 9 -24.78 -8.05 5.12
CA THR A 9 -24.07 -7.36 6.22
C THR A 9 -23.30 -8.36 7.06
N GLN A 10 -22.01 -8.08 7.31
CA GLN A 10 -21.14 -8.89 8.15
C GLN A 10 -20.45 -8.01 9.19
N LEU A 11 -20.46 -8.47 10.43
CA LEU A 11 -19.76 -7.88 11.57
C LEU A 11 -18.67 -8.84 12.01
N MET A 12 -17.46 -8.33 12.22
CA MET A 12 -16.32 -9.08 12.71
C MET A 12 -15.74 -8.41 13.95
N ILE A 13 -15.56 -9.19 15.01
CA ILE A 13 -14.89 -8.74 16.24
C ILE A 13 -13.72 -9.68 16.50
N VAL A 14 -12.51 -9.13 16.64
CA VAL A 14 -11.30 -9.88 16.97
C VAL A 14 -10.66 -9.26 18.19
N GLN A 15 -10.42 -10.08 19.20
CA GLN A 15 -9.52 -9.76 20.30
C GLN A 15 -8.19 -10.50 20.08
N ARG A 16 -7.09 -9.82 20.30
CA ARG A 16 -5.76 -10.42 20.23
C ARG A 16 -4.91 -10.07 21.46
N TYR A 17 -4.11 -11.04 21.87
CA TYR A 17 -3.13 -10.88 22.93
C TYR A 17 -1.90 -11.71 22.60
N TYR A 18 -0.75 -11.04 22.44
CA TYR A 18 0.56 -11.67 22.21
C TYR A 18 1.51 -11.22 23.31
N SER A 19 1.96 -12.15 24.11
CA SER A 19 2.92 -11.85 25.18
C SER A 19 4.21 -11.27 24.59
N TYR A 20 4.93 -10.47 25.38
CA TYR A 20 6.21 -9.86 24.95
C TYR A 20 7.31 -10.90 24.71
N ASN A 21 7.24 -12.06 25.36
CA ASN A 21 8.17 -13.18 25.22
C ASN A 21 7.65 -14.27 24.28
N TYR A 22 6.51 -14.09 23.62
CA TYR A 22 6.01 -15.02 22.62
C TYR A 22 6.90 -14.98 21.37
N TRP A 23 7.30 -16.15 20.92
CA TRP A 23 8.13 -16.29 19.74
C TRP A 23 7.50 -17.28 18.76
N ALA A 24 7.24 -16.84 17.53
CA ALA A 24 6.72 -17.67 16.46
C ALA A 24 7.40 -17.27 15.14
N MET A 25 8.42 -18.03 14.74
CA MET A 25 9.30 -17.69 13.60
C MET A 25 8.56 -17.56 12.26
N PHE A 26 7.54 -18.37 12.04
CA PHE A 26 6.79 -18.40 10.78
C PHE A 26 5.32 -17.98 10.91
N ALA A 27 4.91 -17.47 12.08
CA ALA A 27 3.54 -17.04 12.27
C ALA A 27 3.31 -15.64 11.70
N HIS A 28 2.30 -15.53 10.87
CA HIS A 28 1.70 -14.26 10.44
C HIS A 28 0.31 -14.16 11.05
N SER A 29 0.23 -13.62 12.26
CA SER A 29 -1.04 -13.38 12.92
C SER A 29 -1.51 -11.96 12.66
N PHE A 30 -2.82 -11.75 12.80
CA PHE A 30 -3.42 -10.43 12.69
C PHE A 30 -2.84 -9.51 13.77
N GLY A 31 -2.19 -8.44 13.39
CA GLY A 31 -1.55 -7.48 14.29
C GLY A 31 -0.99 -6.26 13.57
N GLU A 32 -0.59 -5.28 14.35
CA GLU A 32 0.02 -4.05 13.87
C GLU A 32 1.55 -4.20 13.66
N GLY A 33 2.16 -5.07 14.46
CA GLY A 33 3.59 -5.35 14.39
C GLY A 33 3.96 -6.27 13.24
N SER A 34 5.23 -6.23 12.80
CA SER A 34 5.79 -7.19 11.84
C SER A 34 6.09 -8.55 12.49
N THR A 35 6.16 -8.60 13.80
CA THR A 35 6.40 -9.81 14.61
C THR A 35 5.20 -10.05 15.50
N VAL A 36 4.84 -11.32 15.70
CA VAL A 36 3.73 -11.74 16.55
C VAL A 36 4.18 -11.78 18.00
N GLN A 37 4.33 -10.63 18.62
CA GLN A 37 4.72 -10.50 20.03
C GLN A 37 4.40 -9.11 20.58
N ASN A 38 4.28 -8.99 21.91
CA ASN A 38 4.14 -7.72 22.60
C ASN A 38 2.98 -6.85 22.08
N GLU A 39 1.83 -7.46 21.80
CA GLU A 39 0.69 -6.71 21.28
C GLU A 39 -0.62 -7.23 21.84
N GLN A 40 -1.48 -6.31 22.24
CA GLN A 40 -2.88 -6.61 22.56
C GLN A 40 -3.78 -5.61 21.87
N GLY A 41 -4.97 -6.05 21.44
CA GLY A 41 -5.87 -5.16 20.72
C GLY A 41 -7.23 -5.74 20.46
N TYR A 42 -8.12 -4.84 20.05
CA TYR A 42 -9.50 -5.13 19.66
C TYR A 42 -9.75 -4.56 18.28
N TYR A 43 -10.23 -5.41 17.41
CA TYR A 43 -10.60 -5.03 16.04
C TYR A 43 -12.10 -5.22 15.85
N LEU A 44 -12.73 -4.21 15.28
CA LEU A 44 -14.11 -4.22 14.81
C LEU A 44 -14.13 -3.99 13.32
N GLY A 45 -14.75 -4.88 12.55
CA GLY A 45 -14.96 -4.74 11.11
C GLY A 45 -16.43 -4.84 10.78
N LEU A 46 -16.90 -3.97 9.92
CA LEU A 46 -18.24 -3.97 9.34
C LEU A 46 -18.14 -3.94 7.83
N GLU A 47 -18.81 -4.87 7.19
CA GLU A 47 -18.97 -4.94 5.75
C GLU A 47 -20.46 -4.99 5.43
N THR A 48 -20.94 -4.14 4.51
CA THR A 48 -22.36 -4.08 4.18
C THR A 48 -22.60 -3.60 2.76
N SER A 49 -23.65 -4.14 2.14
CA SER A 49 -24.14 -3.76 0.80
C SER A 49 -25.63 -3.36 0.87
N PRO A 50 -25.95 -2.21 1.52
CA PRO A 50 -27.35 -1.82 1.78
C PRO A 50 -28.09 -1.37 0.52
N PHE A 51 -27.34 -0.99 -0.53
CA PHE A 51 -27.92 -0.52 -1.79
C PHE A 51 -27.32 -1.26 -2.97
N ARG A 52 -28.10 -1.43 -4.02
CA ARG A 52 -27.61 -2.01 -5.28
C ARG A 52 -26.39 -1.25 -5.79
N HIS A 53 -25.35 -1.98 -6.20
CA HIS A 53 -24.08 -1.44 -6.71
C HIS A 53 -23.16 -0.77 -5.66
N TRP A 54 -23.57 -0.65 -4.42
CA TRP A 54 -22.79 -0.08 -3.35
C TRP A 54 -22.33 -1.12 -2.34
N HIS A 55 -21.05 -1.07 -2.02
CA HIS A 55 -20.45 -1.89 -0.99
C HIS A 55 -19.63 -0.99 -0.05
N PHE A 56 -19.88 -1.07 1.24
CA PHE A 56 -19.21 -0.30 2.28
C PHE A 56 -18.44 -1.23 3.19
N PHE A 57 -17.21 -0.81 3.50
CA PHE A 57 -16.39 -1.45 4.49
C PHE A 57 -15.91 -0.41 5.49
N ALA A 58 -16.06 -0.69 6.78
CA ALA A 58 -15.54 0.11 7.88
C ALA A 58 -14.77 -0.78 8.84
N SER A 59 -13.63 -0.33 9.33
CA SER A 59 -12.94 -1.03 10.41
C SER A 59 -12.32 -0.08 11.40
N PHE A 60 -12.21 -0.55 12.63
CA PHE A 60 -11.58 0.17 13.72
C PHE A 60 -10.73 -0.79 14.55
N ASP A 61 -9.47 -0.48 14.72
CA ASP A 61 -8.50 -1.28 15.45
C ASP A 61 -7.86 -0.45 16.57
N LEU A 62 -8.02 -0.91 17.80
CA LEU A 62 -7.35 -0.37 18.97
C LEU A 62 -6.27 -1.34 19.38
N PHE A 63 -5.03 -0.87 19.49
CA PHE A 63 -3.91 -1.72 19.88
C PHE A 63 -2.99 -1.03 20.88
N SER A 64 -2.32 -1.84 21.67
CA SER A 64 -1.29 -1.39 22.60
C SER A 64 -0.15 -2.39 22.67
N PHE A 65 1.02 -1.86 23.01
CA PHE A 65 2.25 -2.59 23.19
C PHE A 65 2.67 -2.45 24.67
N PRO A 66 2.40 -3.44 25.50
CA PRO A 66 2.70 -3.38 26.95
C PRO A 66 4.19 -3.24 27.27
N TRP A 67 5.08 -3.63 26.35
CA TRP A 67 6.53 -3.53 26.51
C TRP A 67 7.14 -2.64 25.43
N LYS A 68 8.40 -2.27 25.58
CA LYS A 68 9.21 -1.49 24.62
C LYS A 68 9.19 -2.10 23.23
N LYS A 69 9.31 -1.25 22.21
CA LYS A 69 9.50 -1.64 20.80
C LYS A 69 10.73 -0.94 20.23
N TYR A 70 11.15 -1.37 19.06
CA TYR A 70 12.16 -0.65 18.30
C TYR A 70 11.74 0.81 18.10
N ARG A 71 12.58 1.75 18.52
CA ARG A 71 12.36 3.21 18.52
C ARG A 71 11.19 3.70 19.38
N ILE A 72 10.76 2.91 20.36
CA ILE A 72 9.76 3.30 21.34
C ILE A 72 10.19 2.77 22.71
N SER A 73 10.64 3.68 23.55
CA SER A 73 11.29 3.37 24.83
C SER A 73 10.32 3.06 25.98
N LYS A 74 9.01 3.27 25.76
CA LYS A 74 7.93 3.08 26.75
C LYS A 74 6.83 2.20 26.19
N PRO A 75 5.94 1.62 27.03
CA PRO A 75 4.68 1.08 26.58
C PRO A 75 3.93 2.09 25.71
N SER A 76 3.34 1.64 24.61
CA SER A 76 2.73 2.52 23.62
C SER A 76 1.38 1.99 23.14
N ARG A 77 0.58 2.88 22.56
CA ARG A 77 -0.74 2.55 22.06
C ARG A 77 -1.01 3.23 20.73
N GLY A 78 -2.01 2.74 20.03
CA GLY A 78 -2.45 3.36 18.79
C GLY A 78 -3.84 2.93 18.39
N MET A 79 -4.31 3.54 17.31
CA MET A 79 -5.58 3.20 16.67
C MET A 79 -5.43 3.29 15.16
N ASP A 80 -6.21 2.49 14.44
CA ASP A 80 -6.27 2.46 12.99
C ASP A 80 -7.73 2.36 12.56
N GLY A 81 -8.25 3.38 11.91
CA GLY A 81 -9.59 3.45 11.38
C GLY A 81 -9.56 3.46 9.85
N LEU A 82 -10.42 2.66 9.21
CA LEU A 82 -10.53 2.60 7.77
C LEU A 82 -12.00 2.64 7.36
N LEU A 83 -12.30 3.47 6.36
CA LEU A 83 -13.60 3.56 5.70
C LEU A 83 -13.39 3.40 4.20
N GLN A 84 -14.19 2.55 3.57
CA GLN A 84 -14.17 2.39 2.12
C GLN A 84 -15.59 2.30 1.58
N ALA A 85 -15.89 3.09 0.57
CA ALA A 85 -17.10 3.01 -0.22
C ALA A 85 -16.72 2.57 -1.64
N THR A 86 -17.28 1.47 -2.10
CA THR A 86 -17.08 0.92 -3.46
C THR A 86 -18.40 1.01 -4.22
N PHE A 87 -18.33 1.55 -5.43
CA PHE A 87 -19.47 1.67 -6.35
C PHE A 87 -19.16 0.94 -7.65
N THR A 88 -20.05 -0.01 -7.99
CA THR A 88 -19.94 -0.86 -9.18
C THR A 88 -21.21 -0.74 -10.00
N PRO A 89 -21.39 0.37 -10.79
CA PRO A 89 -22.63 0.58 -11.56
C PRO A 89 -22.85 -0.49 -12.65
N HIS A 90 -21.75 -0.98 -13.22
CA HIS A 90 -21.73 -2.03 -14.23
C HIS A 90 -20.57 -3.00 -13.95
N SER A 91 -20.64 -4.19 -14.50
CA SER A 91 -19.58 -5.21 -14.34
C SER A 91 -18.21 -4.77 -14.83
N ASN A 92 -18.17 -3.81 -15.75
CA ASN A 92 -16.94 -3.28 -16.35
C ASN A 92 -16.39 -2.02 -15.68
N LEU A 93 -17.08 -1.44 -14.70
CA LEU A 93 -16.67 -0.20 -14.04
C LEU A 93 -16.78 -0.35 -12.51
N THR A 94 -15.65 -0.18 -11.84
CA THR A 94 -15.58 -0.17 -10.38
C THR A 94 -14.83 1.07 -9.91
N MET A 95 -15.42 1.79 -8.99
CA MET A 95 -14.80 2.93 -8.32
C MET A 95 -14.80 2.71 -6.83
N TYR A 96 -13.76 3.15 -6.13
CA TYR A 96 -13.80 3.23 -4.68
C TYR A 96 -13.11 4.47 -4.15
N LEU A 97 -13.63 4.94 -3.03
CA LEU A 97 -13.02 5.94 -2.16
C LEU A 97 -12.68 5.26 -0.84
N LYS A 98 -11.42 5.36 -0.42
CA LYS A 98 -10.90 4.80 0.82
C LYS A 98 -10.24 5.88 1.64
N TYR A 99 -10.64 6.01 2.89
CA TYR A 99 -10.01 6.86 3.88
C TYR A 99 -9.47 6.00 5.02
N ARG A 100 -8.22 6.26 5.43
CA ARG A 100 -7.60 5.62 6.59
C ARG A 100 -7.03 6.69 7.51
N TYR A 101 -7.36 6.56 8.77
CA TYR A 101 -6.77 7.33 9.86
C TYR A 101 -5.95 6.38 10.73
N LYS A 102 -4.71 6.76 11.01
CA LYS A 102 -3.82 5.97 11.86
C LYS A 102 -3.08 6.85 12.84
N GLN A 103 -3.23 6.53 14.12
CA GLN A 103 -2.47 7.13 15.20
C GLN A 103 -1.55 6.09 15.82
N LYS A 104 -0.30 6.49 16.05
CA LYS A 104 0.71 5.70 16.77
C LYS A 104 1.51 6.62 17.66
N GLU A 105 2.35 6.03 18.50
CA GLU A 105 3.31 6.75 19.31
C GLU A 105 4.74 6.46 18.82
N ARG A 106 5.61 7.47 18.89
CA ARG A 106 7.01 7.40 18.48
C ARG A 106 7.86 8.24 19.42
N ASP A 107 9.09 7.77 19.73
CA ASP A 107 10.05 8.56 20.50
C ASP A 107 10.55 9.75 19.67
N LEU A 108 10.70 10.89 20.34
CA LEU A 108 11.28 12.09 19.77
C LEU A 108 12.78 11.85 19.51
N THR A 109 13.18 12.00 18.25
CA THR A 109 14.58 11.81 17.84
C THR A 109 15.45 12.92 18.43
N GLY A 110 16.53 12.54 19.14
CA GLY A 110 17.48 13.49 19.73
C GLY A 110 17.10 14.02 21.11
N SER A 111 15.97 13.60 21.70
CA SER A 111 15.63 13.92 23.09
C SER A 111 16.39 13.02 24.05
N LYS A 112 17.04 13.62 25.06
CA LYS A 112 17.69 12.88 26.17
C LYS A 112 16.68 12.22 27.12
N GLU A 113 15.42 12.65 27.08
CA GLU A 113 14.37 12.25 28.03
C GLU A 113 13.47 11.11 27.54
N ASN A 114 13.75 10.47 26.39
CA ASN A 114 12.90 9.44 25.78
C ASN A 114 11.40 9.85 25.74
N LEU A 115 11.14 11.06 25.31
CA LEU A 115 9.78 11.59 25.18
C LEU A 115 9.08 10.89 24.02
N THR A 116 7.96 10.23 24.32
CA THR A 116 7.12 9.55 23.33
C THR A 116 5.94 10.44 22.95
N LEU A 117 5.78 10.75 21.67
CA LEU A 117 4.75 11.63 21.15
C LEU A 117 3.84 10.91 20.15
N PRO A 118 2.56 11.30 20.09
CA PRO A 118 1.65 10.76 19.10
C PRO A 118 1.97 11.30 17.69
N ILE A 119 1.86 10.43 16.70
CA ILE A 119 1.95 10.70 15.28
C ILE A 119 0.65 10.29 14.60
N PHE A 120 0.22 11.10 13.63
CA PHE A 120 -1.06 10.95 12.96
C PHE A 120 -0.85 10.84 11.45
N HIS A 121 -1.44 9.83 10.85
CA HIS A 121 -1.46 9.63 9.40
C HIS A 121 -2.89 9.61 8.89
N HIS A 122 -3.18 10.44 7.92
CA HIS A 122 -4.41 10.44 7.16
C HIS A 122 -4.09 10.06 5.73
N GLN A 123 -4.79 9.09 5.19
CA GLN A 123 -4.61 8.61 3.83
C GLN A 123 -5.95 8.59 3.12
N LEU A 124 -6.02 9.23 1.97
CA LEU A 124 -7.19 9.21 1.11
C LEU A 124 -6.79 8.59 -0.23
N ARG A 125 -7.53 7.59 -0.67
CA ARG A 125 -7.33 6.96 -1.98
C ARG A 125 -8.64 6.91 -2.75
N TYR A 126 -8.61 7.44 -3.95
CA TYR A 126 -9.62 7.19 -4.96
C TYR A 126 -9.04 6.26 -6.04
N ARG A 127 -9.82 5.26 -6.46
CA ARG A 127 -9.45 4.40 -7.58
C ARG A 127 -10.64 4.16 -8.49
N LEU A 128 -10.38 4.25 -9.79
CA LEU A 128 -11.29 3.89 -10.85
C LEU A 128 -10.66 2.75 -11.65
N ASN A 129 -11.39 1.67 -11.83
CA ASN A 129 -11.02 0.58 -12.73
C ASN A 129 -12.09 0.46 -13.81
N TYR A 130 -11.66 0.47 -15.05
CA TYR A 130 -12.49 0.22 -16.21
C TYR A 130 -11.96 -0.97 -17.00
N PHE A 131 -12.85 -1.86 -17.40
CA PHE A 131 -12.53 -3.07 -18.16
C PHE A 131 -13.33 -3.05 -19.47
N TYR A 132 -12.70 -3.42 -20.57
CA TYR A 132 -13.35 -3.63 -21.85
C TYR A 132 -13.08 -5.06 -22.33
N GLY A 133 -14.04 -5.95 -22.07
CA GLY A 133 -13.83 -7.38 -22.20
C GLY A 133 -12.65 -7.86 -21.36
N ASP A 134 -12.02 -8.93 -21.81
CA ASP A 134 -10.81 -9.48 -21.20
C ASP A 134 -9.51 -8.90 -21.77
N VAL A 135 -9.65 -8.03 -22.78
CA VAL A 135 -8.53 -7.56 -23.62
C VAL A 135 -7.91 -6.27 -23.07
N PHE A 136 -8.73 -5.38 -22.50
CA PHE A 136 -8.27 -4.05 -22.10
C PHE A 136 -8.73 -3.68 -20.70
N SER A 137 -7.85 -3.09 -19.93
CA SER A 137 -8.21 -2.47 -18.64
C SER A 137 -7.46 -1.16 -18.42
N CYS A 138 -8.14 -0.21 -17.79
CA CYS A 138 -7.62 1.09 -17.45
C CYS A 138 -7.86 1.33 -15.96
N ARG A 139 -6.80 1.73 -15.23
CA ARG A 139 -6.86 2.02 -13.80
C ARG A 139 -6.28 3.40 -13.52
N THR A 140 -7.10 4.26 -12.93
CA THR A 140 -6.67 5.55 -12.39
C THR A 140 -6.63 5.45 -10.87
N THR A 141 -5.56 5.90 -10.25
CA THR A 141 -5.43 5.95 -8.79
C THR A 141 -4.95 7.34 -8.37
N LEU A 142 -5.64 7.93 -7.41
CA LEU A 142 -5.27 9.19 -6.76
C LEU A 142 -5.04 8.88 -5.29
N ASP A 143 -3.88 9.22 -4.77
CA ASP A 143 -3.55 9.08 -3.36
C ASP A 143 -3.18 10.43 -2.77
N TYR A 144 -3.61 10.66 -1.55
CA TYR A 144 -3.22 11.79 -0.73
C TYR A 144 -2.86 11.30 0.67
N ASN A 145 -1.68 11.65 1.14
CA ASN A 145 -1.18 11.35 2.48
C ASN A 145 -0.97 12.66 3.22
N HIS A 146 -1.41 12.72 4.46
CA HIS A 146 -1.13 13.81 5.38
C HIS A 146 -0.58 13.23 6.69
N PHE A 147 0.62 13.64 7.03
CA PHE A 147 1.29 13.30 8.27
C PHE A 147 1.30 14.51 9.19
N HIS A 148 1.02 14.28 10.46
CA HIS A 148 1.09 15.31 11.50
C HIS A 148 1.72 14.73 12.77
N SER A 149 2.58 15.52 13.40
CA SER A 149 3.21 15.20 14.68
C SER A 149 3.39 16.50 15.47
N GLN A 150 3.47 16.41 16.79
CA GLN A 150 3.67 17.58 17.64
C GLN A 150 5.09 18.17 17.56
N ASP A 151 6.06 17.36 17.13
CA ASP A 151 7.48 17.71 17.04
C ASP A 151 7.93 18.27 15.69
N ARG A 152 7.04 18.24 14.68
CA ARG A 152 7.38 18.64 13.30
C ARG A 152 6.21 19.35 12.61
N ALA A 153 6.55 20.13 11.59
CA ALA A 153 5.57 20.66 10.67
C ALA A 153 4.77 19.52 10.00
N ALA A 154 3.51 19.77 9.71
CA ALA A 154 2.68 18.84 8.97
C ALA A 154 3.28 18.58 7.57
N SER A 155 3.28 17.33 7.15
CA SER A 155 3.83 16.87 5.88
C SER A 155 2.74 16.28 5.00
N LYS A 156 2.76 16.60 3.71
CA LYS A 156 1.76 16.18 2.73
C LYS A 156 2.44 15.47 1.56
N GLY A 157 1.74 14.49 1.02
CA GLY A 157 2.18 13.80 -0.19
C GLY A 157 0.97 13.42 -1.04
N TYR A 158 1.13 13.49 -2.34
CA TYR A 158 0.11 13.02 -3.27
C TYR A 158 0.73 12.31 -4.46
N GLN A 159 -0.06 11.43 -5.07
CA GLN A 159 0.29 10.80 -6.34
C GLN A 159 -0.94 10.64 -7.23
N VAL A 160 -0.67 10.69 -8.53
CA VAL A 160 -1.61 10.34 -9.59
C VAL A 160 -0.98 9.23 -10.40
N THR A 161 -1.68 8.11 -10.52
CA THR A 161 -1.19 6.95 -11.27
C THR A 161 -2.22 6.53 -12.29
N GLN A 162 -1.77 6.38 -13.54
CA GLN A 162 -2.55 5.83 -14.64
C GLN A 162 -1.89 4.53 -15.11
N MET A 163 -2.64 3.43 -15.12
CA MET A 163 -2.20 2.14 -15.63
C MET A 163 -3.15 1.67 -16.73
N ILE A 164 -2.58 1.22 -17.82
CA ILE A 164 -3.26 0.62 -18.94
C ILE A 164 -2.71 -0.78 -19.13
N SER A 165 -3.60 -1.76 -19.23
CA SER A 165 -3.25 -3.15 -19.51
C SER A 165 -4.01 -3.62 -20.72
N SER A 166 -3.32 -4.26 -21.64
CA SER A 166 -3.94 -4.80 -22.85
C SER A 166 -3.31 -6.13 -23.24
N GLN A 167 -4.14 -7.05 -23.71
CA GLN A 167 -3.69 -8.17 -24.51
C GLN A 167 -3.69 -7.73 -25.98
N LEU A 168 -2.55 -7.86 -26.65
CA LEU A 168 -2.48 -7.54 -28.07
C LEU A 168 -3.30 -8.55 -28.88
N PRO A 169 -4.20 -8.08 -29.76
CA PRO A 169 -5.02 -8.95 -30.58
C PRO A 169 -4.16 -9.97 -31.36
N TRP A 170 -4.68 -11.19 -31.52
CA TRP A 170 -4.04 -12.28 -32.29
C TRP A 170 -2.69 -12.78 -31.73
N THR A 171 -2.29 -12.28 -30.55
CA THR A 171 -1.03 -12.67 -29.92
C THR A 171 -1.26 -13.15 -28.49
N ARG A 172 -0.27 -13.88 -27.95
CA ARG A 172 -0.21 -14.22 -26.53
C ARG A 172 0.65 -13.19 -25.77
N LEU A 173 0.67 -11.94 -26.25
CA LEU A 173 1.42 -10.84 -25.64
C LEU A 173 0.49 -9.93 -24.85
N PHE A 174 0.81 -9.77 -23.57
CA PHE A 174 0.15 -8.87 -22.64
C PHE A 174 1.10 -7.72 -22.32
N ALA A 175 0.62 -6.50 -22.46
CA ALA A 175 1.37 -5.29 -22.15
C ALA A 175 0.68 -4.51 -21.03
N ASP A 176 1.45 -4.09 -20.04
CA ASP A 176 1.01 -3.17 -19.00
C ASP A 176 1.92 -1.95 -19.05
N VAL A 177 1.32 -0.79 -19.17
CA VAL A 177 2.02 0.51 -19.17
C VAL A 177 1.47 1.34 -18.02
N GLN A 178 2.35 1.89 -17.22
CA GLN A 178 1.99 2.71 -16.07
C GLN A 178 2.82 4.00 -16.05
N GLY A 179 2.13 5.13 -15.85
CA GLY A 179 2.71 6.42 -15.56
C GLY A 179 2.24 6.91 -14.19
N SER A 180 3.12 7.43 -13.37
CA SER A 180 2.81 7.97 -12.04
C SER A 180 3.54 9.29 -11.86
N TYR A 181 2.82 10.31 -11.41
CA TYR A 181 3.40 11.54 -10.88
C TYR A 181 3.28 11.53 -9.36
N PHE A 182 4.32 11.92 -8.65
CA PHE A 182 4.32 12.01 -7.19
C PHE A 182 4.96 13.31 -6.72
N SER A 183 4.45 13.83 -5.61
CA SER A 183 5.03 14.96 -4.91
C SER A 183 4.78 14.80 -3.41
N THR A 184 5.83 14.86 -2.61
CA THR A 184 5.77 14.71 -1.15
C THR A 184 6.73 15.70 -0.50
N ASP A 185 6.36 16.23 0.66
CA ASP A 185 7.18 17.18 1.39
C ASP A 185 8.41 16.51 2.01
N ASP A 186 8.22 15.29 2.57
CA ASP A 186 9.28 14.52 3.21
C ASP A 186 9.05 13.00 3.17
N TYR A 187 9.88 12.24 3.91
CA TYR A 187 9.78 10.79 4.00
C TYR A 187 8.52 10.30 4.75
N ASP A 188 8.00 11.07 5.70
CA ASP A 188 6.83 10.66 6.50
C ASP A 188 5.54 10.71 5.65
N SER A 189 5.49 11.57 4.62
CA SER A 189 4.38 11.66 3.66
C SER A 189 4.58 10.86 2.35
N ARG A 190 5.62 10.01 2.28
CA ARG A 190 5.91 9.19 1.08
C ARG A 190 4.70 8.45 0.56
N VAL A 191 4.67 8.24 -0.74
CA VAL A 191 3.60 7.52 -1.44
C VAL A 191 4.08 6.17 -1.95
N TYR A 192 3.15 5.22 -2.09
CA TYR A 192 3.43 3.87 -2.54
C TYR A 192 2.70 3.60 -3.85
N VAL A 193 3.46 3.32 -4.90
CA VAL A 193 2.94 3.05 -6.24
C VAL A 193 2.75 1.54 -6.43
N SER A 194 1.51 1.11 -6.64
CA SER A 194 1.22 -0.29 -6.93
C SER A 194 1.51 -0.57 -8.42
N GLU A 195 2.61 -1.24 -8.70
CA GLU A 195 3.01 -1.67 -10.05
C GLU A 195 2.75 -3.17 -10.23
N LYS A 196 2.43 -3.57 -11.46
CA LYS A 196 2.45 -5.00 -11.81
C LYS A 196 3.90 -5.48 -11.86
N GLY A 197 4.22 -6.48 -11.02
CA GLY A 197 5.53 -7.10 -10.91
C GLY A 197 5.69 -8.38 -11.76
N LEU A 198 6.82 -9.05 -11.59
CA LEU A 198 7.04 -10.42 -12.03
C LEU A 198 6.19 -11.39 -11.19
N LEU A 199 6.08 -12.65 -11.59
CA LEU A 199 5.37 -13.65 -10.80
C LEU A 199 6.11 -13.89 -9.47
N TYR A 200 5.35 -14.01 -8.40
CA TYR A 200 5.84 -14.28 -7.04
C TYR A 200 6.73 -13.17 -6.44
N THR A 201 6.73 -11.98 -7.02
CA THR A 201 7.40 -10.82 -6.46
C THR A 201 6.40 -9.90 -5.77
N PHE A 202 6.66 -9.56 -4.50
CA PHE A 202 5.81 -8.70 -3.69
C PHE A 202 6.57 -7.40 -3.35
N TYR A 203 6.76 -6.57 -4.35
CA TYR A 203 7.45 -5.31 -4.18
C TYR A 203 6.56 -4.14 -4.59
N THR A 204 6.39 -3.20 -3.68
CA THR A 204 5.68 -1.95 -3.92
C THR A 204 6.66 -0.80 -3.71
N PRO A 205 7.13 -0.16 -4.78
CA PRO A 205 8.05 0.96 -4.67
C PRO A 205 7.43 2.12 -3.90
N SER A 206 8.23 2.75 -3.04
CA SER A 206 7.88 3.97 -2.33
C SER A 206 8.68 5.15 -2.87
N PHE A 207 8.03 6.30 -2.98
CA PHE A 207 8.64 7.52 -3.50
C PHE A 207 8.47 8.67 -2.51
N GLN A 208 9.54 9.46 -2.41
CA GLN A 208 9.58 10.71 -1.66
C GLN A 208 10.19 11.82 -2.53
N GLY A 209 9.81 13.07 -2.28
CA GLY A 209 10.17 14.21 -3.10
C GLY A 209 9.23 14.36 -4.28
N ARG A 210 9.68 14.91 -5.39
CA ARG A 210 8.86 15.20 -6.57
C ARG A 210 9.43 14.56 -7.82
N GLY A 211 8.58 13.87 -8.59
CA GLY A 211 9.05 13.21 -9.80
C GLY A 211 7.98 12.44 -10.55
N PHE A 212 8.45 11.72 -11.55
CA PHE A 212 7.66 10.82 -12.39
C PHE A 212 8.23 9.40 -12.30
N ARG A 213 7.34 8.42 -12.32
CA ARG A 213 7.67 7.00 -12.49
C ARG A 213 6.93 6.45 -13.70
N CYS A 214 7.67 5.89 -14.64
CA CYS A 214 7.12 5.10 -15.75
C CYS A 214 7.51 3.64 -15.57
N ALA A 215 6.59 2.72 -15.83
CA ALA A 215 6.85 1.29 -15.83
C ALA A 215 6.14 0.60 -16.99
N VAL A 216 6.85 -0.28 -17.66
CA VAL A 216 6.31 -1.12 -18.74
C VAL A 216 6.60 -2.58 -18.40
N ARG A 217 5.57 -3.41 -18.42
CA ARG A 217 5.70 -4.85 -18.26
C ARG A 217 5.15 -5.56 -19.49
N LEU A 218 5.92 -6.44 -20.06
CA LEU A 218 5.52 -7.31 -21.15
C LEU A 218 5.50 -8.76 -20.66
N ARG A 219 4.43 -9.49 -20.91
CA ARG A 219 4.29 -10.91 -20.64
C ARG A 219 3.96 -11.61 -21.93
N TYR A 220 4.85 -12.49 -22.37
CA TYR A 220 4.69 -13.27 -23.58
C TYR A 220 4.57 -14.76 -23.25
N GLU A 221 3.45 -15.36 -23.62
CA GLU A 221 3.18 -16.79 -23.47
C GLU A 221 3.49 -17.48 -24.79
N LEU A 222 4.73 -17.97 -24.95
CA LEU A 222 5.18 -18.65 -26.16
C LEU A 222 4.30 -19.87 -26.45
N ASN A 223 4.03 -20.68 -25.40
CA ASN A 223 3.14 -21.83 -25.43
C ASN A 223 2.63 -22.12 -24.00
N GLU A 224 2.00 -23.26 -23.76
CA GLU A 224 1.48 -23.66 -22.44
C GLU A 224 2.57 -23.91 -21.41
N HIS A 225 3.80 -24.19 -21.86
CA HIS A 225 4.95 -24.52 -21.01
C HIS A 225 5.86 -23.31 -20.74
N TRP A 226 6.00 -22.39 -21.70
CA TRP A 226 6.97 -21.30 -21.67
C TRP A 226 6.33 -19.94 -21.62
N MET A 227 6.71 -19.17 -20.62
CA MET A 227 6.26 -17.77 -20.44
C MET A 227 7.47 -16.90 -20.12
N LEU A 228 7.62 -15.80 -20.85
CA LEU A 228 8.62 -14.76 -20.61
C LEU A 228 7.92 -13.51 -20.06
N ILE A 229 8.43 -12.95 -18.98
CA ILE A 229 7.98 -11.67 -18.41
C ILE A 229 9.18 -10.75 -18.34
N THR A 230 9.04 -9.55 -18.87
CA THR A 230 10.03 -8.48 -18.74
C THR A 230 9.36 -7.24 -18.16
N LYS A 231 10.08 -6.55 -17.30
CA LYS A 231 9.64 -5.27 -16.72
C LYS A 231 10.78 -4.27 -16.83
N PHE A 232 10.47 -3.10 -17.35
CA PHE A 232 11.33 -1.92 -17.34
C PHE A 232 10.65 -0.85 -16.50
N GLY A 233 11.40 -0.16 -15.66
CA GLY A 233 10.91 0.96 -14.87
C GLY A 233 11.92 2.09 -14.85
N GLU A 234 11.48 3.34 -14.98
CA GLU A 234 12.31 4.52 -14.85
C GLU A 234 11.67 5.53 -13.91
N THR A 235 12.45 6.04 -12.98
CA THR A 235 12.04 7.14 -12.08
C THR A 235 12.88 8.37 -12.40
N ILE A 236 12.24 9.50 -12.60
CA ILE A 236 12.87 10.80 -12.87
C ILE A 236 12.47 11.75 -11.75
N TYR A 237 13.43 12.20 -10.96
CA TYR A 237 13.22 13.19 -9.90
C TYR A 237 13.35 14.60 -10.46
N LEU A 238 12.50 15.52 -9.97
CA LEU A 238 12.49 16.93 -10.36
C LEU A 238 13.11 17.84 -9.29
N ASP A 239 13.41 17.31 -8.13
CA ASP A 239 13.81 18.03 -6.92
C ASP A 239 15.25 17.70 -6.46
N ARG A 240 15.95 16.84 -7.20
CA ARG A 240 17.33 16.42 -6.83
C ARG A 240 18.13 15.97 -8.03
N ASN A 241 19.46 16.03 -7.89
CA ASN A 241 20.45 15.60 -8.89
C ASN A 241 21.29 14.41 -8.41
N GLU A 242 20.93 13.84 -7.25
CA GLU A 242 21.57 12.66 -6.68
C GLU A 242 20.51 11.76 -6.05
N ILE A 243 20.63 10.45 -6.22
CA ILE A 243 19.69 9.45 -5.71
C ILE A 243 20.48 8.42 -4.89
N GLY A 244 20.01 8.14 -3.66
CA GLY A 244 20.69 7.22 -2.75
C GLY A 244 21.81 7.87 -1.95
N SER A 245 22.63 7.04 -1.32
CA SER A 245 23.78 7.48 -0.52
C SER A 245 24.81 6.36 -0.41
N GLY A 246 26.07 6.72 -0.10
CA GLY A 246 27.14 5.73 0.05
C GLY A 246 27.41 4.97 -1.24
N ASN A 247 27.47 3.64 -1.14
CA ASN A 247 27.75 2.77 -2.31
C ASN A 247 26.62 2.70 -3.33
N ASP A 248 25.41 3.10 -2.94
CA ASP A 248 24.22 3.12 -3.81
C ASP A 248 23.93 4.50 -4.39
N LEU A 249 24.90 5.43 -4.31
CA LEU A 249 24.76 6.78 -4.85
C LEU A 249 24.76 6.76 -6.38
N ILE A 250 23.70 7.31 -6.96
CA ILE A 250 23.56 7.54 -8.40
C ILE A 250 23.71 9.03 -8.65
N GLN A 251 24.72 9.41 -9.43
CA GLN A 251 24.91 10.78 -9.92
C GLN A 251 23.88 11.04 -11.03
N GLY A 252 22.96 11.97 -10.77
CA GLY A 252 21.87 12.32 -11.65
C GLY A 252 20.49 12.16 -11.02
N ASN A 253 19.49 12.56 -11.75
CA ASN A 253 18.09 12.57 -11.29
C ASN A 253 17.24 11.40 -11.81
N LYS A 254 17.87 10.41 -12.46
CA LYS A 254 17.20 9.25 -13.09
C LYS A 254 17.68 7.95 -12.48
N LYS A 255 16.73 7.05 -12.22
CA LYS A 255 17.00 5.68 -11.81
C LYS A 255 16.14 4.73 -12.64
N ALA A 256 16.78 3.81 -13.35
CA ALA A 256 16.11 2.77 -14.12
C ALA A 256 16.31 1.39 -13.45
N ASP A 257 15.32 0.53 -13.61
CA ASP A 257 15.35 -0.87 -13.20
C ASP A 257 14.81 -1.77 -14.31
N VAL A 258 15.48 -2.89 -14.53
CA VAL A 258 15.08 -3.92 -15.48
C VAL A 258 14.98 -5.24 -14.74
N GLN A 259 13.89 -5.95 -14.98
CA GLN A 259 13.64 -7.27 -14.40
C GLN A 259 13.18 -8.21 -15.50
N MET A 260 13.66 -9.46 -15.47
CA MET A 260 13.28 -10.48 -16.43
C MET A 260 13.03 -11.81 -15.71
N GLN A 261 12.01 -12.53 -16.14
CA GLN A 261 11.66 -13.83 -15.60
C GLN A 261 11.23 -14.78 -16.71
N LEU A 262 11.84 -15.96 -16.74
CA LEU A 262 11.41 -17.08 -17.57
C LEU A 262 10.72 -18.11 -16.66
N ARG A 263 9.52 -18.52 -17.04
CA ARG A 263 8.78 -19.58 -16.37
C ARG A 263 8.65 -20.78 -17.30
N ILE A 264 9.01 -21.94 -16.80
CA ILE A 264 8.89 -23.23 -17.50
C ILE A 264 7.98 -24.13 -16.66
N LYS A 265 6.97 -24.72 -17.30
CA LYS A 265 6.13 -25.78 -16.73
C LYS A 265 6.50 -27.11 -17.37
N PHE A 266 6.70 -28.09 -16.58
CA PHE A 266 6.95 -29.50 -17.00
C PHE A 266 5.66 -30.29 -16.90
#